data_ab1692faac478e2b9554922a6a8d3159
#
_entry.id   ab1692faac478e2b9554922a6a8d3159
#
_cell.length_a   1.000
_cell.length_b   1.000
_cell.length_c   1.000
_cell.angle_alpha   90.00
_cell.angle_beta   90.00
_cell.angle_gamma   90.00
#
_symmetry.space_group_name_H-M   'P 1'
#
loop_
_entity.id
_entity.type
_entity.pdbx_description
1 polymer ?
#
loop_
_entity_poly.entity_id
_entity_poly.type
_entity_poly.pdbx_seq_one_letter_code
_entity_poly.pdbx_strand_id
1 'polypeptide(L)'
;MYGAERVVVILLDNGRSEAREECLWCIGCGNCIVNCPVYNAVGNEFGFNNYLGGRGVAMSKFIENDEKCFESGLYKCTLCGLCTINCPVSIPTNDIIEKMRKSSQLRPKAHEKISKSVIEKDSPY
;
A
#
# COMPACT_ATOMS: atom_id res chain seq x y z
N MET A 1 -15.36 -31.64 29.87
CA MET A 1 -14.68 -30.64 29.06
C MET A 1 -13.34 -31.23 28.64
N TYR A 2 -13.22 -31.58 27.38
CA TYR A 2 -11.97 -32.20 26.89
C TYR A 2 -11.10 -31.09 26.31
N GLY A 3 -10.04 -30.73 27.03
CA GLY A 3 -9.00 -29.82 26.52
C GLY A 3 -8.03 -30.57 25.62
N ALA A 4 -7.32 -29.87 24.73
CA ALA A 4 -6.26 -30.46 23.93
C ALA A 4 -5.10 -30.92 24.84
N GLU A 5 -4.67 -32.16 24.69
CA GLU A 5 -3.53 -32.72 25.46
C GLU A 5 -2.20 -32.05 25.09
N ARG A 6 -2.14 -31.48 23.90
CA ARG A 6 -0.95 -30.79 23.37
C ARG A 6 -1.35 -29.60 22.52
N VAL A 7 -0.75 -28.45 22.80
CA VAL A 7 -0.90 -27.22 22.02
C VAL A 7 0.46 -26.87 21.42
N VAL A 8 0.49 -26.65 20.10
CA VAL A 8 1.67 -26.15 19.37
C VAL A 8 1.38 -24.75 18.90
N VAL A 9 2.22 -23.81 19.31
CA VAL A 9 2.14 -22.40 18.85
C VAL A 9 3.28 -22.16 17.87
N ILE A 10 2.93 -21.75 16.66
CA ILE A 10 3.89 -21.39 15.61
C ILE A 10 3.83 -19.87 15.44
N LEU A 11 4.93 -19.18 15.71
CA LEU A 11 5.07 -17.75 15.46
C LEU A 11 5.69 -17.57 14.08
N LEU A 12 4.97 -16.88 13.20
CA LEU A 12 5.40 -16.60 11.84
C LEU A 12 5.55 -15.09 11.66
N ASP A 13 6.77 -14.65 11.32
CA ASP A 13 7.05 -13.30 10.84
C ASP A 13 7.57 -13.36 9.41
N ASN A 14 6.84 -12.71 8.48
CA ASN A 14 7.19 -12.58 7.07
C ASN A 14 7.41 -11.12 6.67
N GLY A 15 8.03 -10.31 7.53
CA GLY A 15 8.28 -8.88 7.32
C GLY A 15 7.12 -7.97 7.78
N ARG A 16 6.03 -8.53 8.29
CA ARG A 16 4.90 -7.70 8.77
C ARG A 16 5.23 -6.91 10.02
N SER A 17 6.13 -7.40 10.87
CA SER A 17 6.60 -6.70 12.05
C SER A 17 7.34 -5.41 11.72
N GLU A 18 7.91 -5.29 10.51
CA GLU A 18 8.55 -4.07 10.01
C GLU A 18 7.55 -3.05 9.45
N ALA A 19 6.30 -3.47 9.20
CA ALA A 19 5.25 -2.58 8.75
C ALA A 19 4.93 -1.56 9.84
N ARG A 20 4.43 -0.39 9.42
CA ARG A 20 3.91 0.57 10.38
C ARG A 20 2.81 -0.06 11.22
N GLU A 21 2.81 0.24 12.50
CA GLU A 21 1.87 -0.31 13.49
C GLU A 21 0.41 -0.18 13.01
N GLU A 22 0.06 0.99 12.46
CA GLU A 22 -1.30 1.24 11.97
C GLU A 22 -1.74 0.25 10.87
N CYS A 23 -0.80 -0.27 10.08
CA CYS A 23 -1.10 -1.30 9.08
C CYS A 23 -1.55 -2.62 9.71
N LEU A 24 -1.11 -2.91 10.94
CA LEU A 24 -1.42 -4.14 11.65
C LEU A 24 -2.82 -4.13 12.28
N TRP A 25 -3.43 -2.96 12.44
CA TRP A 25 -4.79 -2.82 12.98
C TRP A 25 -5.88 -3.30 12.02
N CYS A 26 -5.54 -3.67 10.81
CA CYS A 26 -6.49 -4.05 9.77
C CYS A 26 -7.29 -5.31 10.13
N ILE A 27 -8.60 -5.17 10.19
CA ILE A 27 -9.55 -6.26 10.44
C ILE A 27 -10.03 -6.96 9.16
N GLY A 28 -9.51 -6.61 7.99
CA GLY A 28 -9.84 -7.26 6.71
C GLY A 28 -11.26 -6.96 6.17
N CYS A 29 -11.90 -5.86 6.58
CA CYS A 29 -13.31 -5.56 6.23
C CYS A 29 -13.55 -5.22 4.74
N GLY A 30 -12.50 -4.91 3.96
CA GLY A 30 -12.61 -4.61 2.52
C GLY A 30 -13.09 -3.21 2.14
N ASN A 31 -13.53 -2.36 3.08
CA ASN A 31 -14.07 -1.02 2.78
C ASN A 31 -13.11 -0.14 1.96
N CYS A 32 -11.81 -0.24 2.21
CA CYS A 32 -10.79 0.48 1.46
C CYS A 32 -10.70 0.05 0.00
N ILE A 33 -11.13 -1.16 -0.35
CA ILE A 33 -11.14 -1.70 -1.71
C ILE A 33 -12.41 -1.25 -2.43
N VAL A 34 -13.57 -1.46 -1.80
CA VAL A 34 -14.89 -1.14 -2.37
C VAL A 34 -15.00 0.35 -2.72
N ASN A 35 -14.47 1.22 -1.85
CA ASN A 35 -14.54 2.68 -2.04
C ASN A 35 -13.35 3.25 -2.84
N CYS A 36 -12.45 2.40 -3.36
CA CYS A 36 -11.27 2.89 -4.07
C CYS A 36 -11.54 3.11 -5.56
N PRO A 37 -11.45 4.37 -6.08
CA PRO A 37 -11.68 4.63 -7.50
C PRO A 37 -10.62 3.96 -8.38
N VAL A 38 -9.38 3.85 -7.91
CA VAL A 38 -8.31 3.19 -8.65
C VAL A 38 -8.57 1.69 -8.73
N TYR A 39 -8.90 1.05 -7.61
CA TYR A 39 -9.22 -0.39 -7.62
C TYR A 39 -10.43 -0.70 -8.51
N ASN A 40 -11.46 0.13 -8.46
CA ASN A 40 -12.64 -0.03 -9.32
C ASN A 40 -12.33 0.12 -10.81
N ALA A 41 -11.28 0.86 -11.17
CA ALA A 41 -10.86 1.04 -12.55
C ALA A 41 -9.94 -0.08 -13.07
N VAL A 42 -8.98 -0.54 -12.25
CA VAL A 42 -7.92 -1.47 -12.69
C VAL A 42 -7.93 -2.82 -11.99
N GLY A 43 -8.82 -3.02 -11.03
CA GLY A 43 -8.98 -4.30 -10.32
C GLY A 43 -7.72 -4.73 -9.59
N ASN A 44 -7.39 -6.00 -9.73
CA ASN A 44 -6.27 -6.65 -9.03
C ASN A 44 -4.87 -6.14 -9.43
N GLU A 45 -4.76 -5.33 -10.48
CA GLU A 45 -3.51 -4.64 -10.81
C GLU A 45 -3.15 -3.50 -9.84
N PHE A 46 -4.08 -3.17 -8.93
CA PHE A 46 -3.82 -2.26 -7.83
C PHE A 46 -3.78 -3.03 -6.52
N GLY A 47 -2.62 -3.58 -6.23
CA GLY A 47 -2.37 -4.44 -5.09
C GLY A 47 -1.33 -5.50 -5.41
N PHE A 48 -1.23 -6.48 -4.52
CA PHE A 48 -0.20 -7.51 -4.56
C PHE A 48 -0.77 -8.81 -3.98
N ASN A 49 -0.75 -9.89 -4.73
CA ASN A 49 -1.34 -11.19 -4.34
C ASN A 49 -2.77 -11.01 -3.78
N ASN A 50 -2.98 -11.44 -2.54
CA ASN A 50 -4.26 -11.30 -1.83
C ASN A 50 -4.40 -9.95 -1.08
N TYR A 51 -3.42 -9.07 -1.17
CA TYR A 51 -3.43 -7.74 -0.56
C TYR A 51 -3.80 -6.70 -1.61
N LEU A 52 -5.07 -6.30 -1.65
CA LEU A 52 -5.63 -5.46 -2.68
C LEU A 52 -5.77 -4.00 -2.25
N GLY A 53 -5.85 -3.09 -3.25
CA GLY A 53 -6.02 -1.67 -3.02
C GLY A 53 -4.80 -0.98 -2.40
N GLY A 54 -4.95 0.26 -1.97
CA GLY A 54 -3.85 1.07 -1.42
C GLY A 54 -3.16 0.45 -0.20
N ARG A 55 -3.94 -0.23 0.66
CA ARG A 55 -3.35 -0.96 1.79
C ARG A 55 -2.49 -2.15 1.33
N GLY A 56 -2.93 -2.85 0.29
CA GLY A 56 -2.15 -3.94 -0.30
C GLY A 56 -0.82 -3.45 -0.85
N VAL A 57 -0.84 -2.33 -1.56
CA VAL A 57 0.38 -1.66 -2.03
C VAL A 57 1.31 -1.29 -0.87
N ALA A 58 0.76 -0.75 0.22
CA ALA A 58 1.56 -0.43 1.39
C ALA A 58 2.22 -1.66 2.02
N MET A 59 1.50 -2.78 2.08
CA MET A 59 2.03 -4.03 2.65
C MET A 59 3.08 -4.70 1.76
N SER A 60 3.00 -4.55 0.44
CA SER A 60 3.92 -5.20 -0.49
C SER A 60 5.38 -4.80 -0.27
N LYS A 61 5.64 -3.57 0.17
CA LYS A 61 6.99 -3.10 0.52
C LYS A 61 7.64 -3.92 1.64
N PHE A 62 6.86 -4.24 2.67
CA PHE A 62 7.35 -4.91 3.87
C PHE A 62 7.43 -6.43 3.71
N ILE A 63 6.50 -7.01 2.93
CA ILE A 63 6.44 -8.45 2.70
C ILE A 63 7.45 -8.89 1.62
N GLU A 64 7.68 -8.03 0.63
CA GLU A 64 8.57 -8.31 -0.50
C GLU A 64 9.72 -7.28 -0.56
N ASN A 65 9.52 -6.18 -1.31
CA ASN A 65 10.52 -5.13 -1.49
C ASN A 65 9.95 -3.86 -2.15
N ASP A 66 10.80 -2.86 -2.37
CA ASP A 66 10.43 -1.59 -3.02
C ASP A 66 10.01 -1.76 -4.48
N GLU A 67 10.62 -2.70 -5.23
CA GLU A 67 10.26 -2.97 -6.62
C GLU A 67 8.84 -3.52 -6.69
N LYS A 68 8.51 -4.47 -5.83
CA LYS A 68 7.16 -5.04 -5.76
C LYS A 68 6.12 -4.00 -5.35
N CYS A 69 6.46 -3.12 -4.44
CA CYS A 69 5.61 -2.00 -4.06
C CYS A 69 5.34 -1.05 -5.25
N PHE A 70 6.37 -0.74 -6.04
CA PHE A 70 6.23 0.05 -7.26
C PHE A 70 5.31 -0.63 -8.29
N GLU A 71 5.55 -1.90 -8.59
CA GLU A 71 4.73 -2.71 -9.52
C GLU A 71 3.28 -2.84 -9.06
N SER A 72 3.06 -3.03 -7.76
CA SER A 72 1.72 -3.15 -7.14
C SER A 72 0.88 -1.88 -7.25
N GLY A 73 1.47 -0.79 -7.74
CA GLY A 73 0.75 0.43 -8.06
C GLY A 73 0.96 1.57 -7.07
N LEU A 74 2.14 1.68 -6.46
CA LEU A 74 2.49 2.79 -5.56
C LEU A 74 2.12 4.16 -6.16
N TYR A 75 2.38 4.35 -7.47
CA TYR A 75 2.07 5.58 -8.19
C TYR A 75 0.72 5.59 -8.91
N LYS A 76 -0.04 4.49 -8.91
CA LYS A 76 -1.42 4.45 -9.40
C LYS A 76 -2.38 5.11 -8.41
N CYS A 77 -2.07 5.11 -7.11
CA CYS A 77 -2.91 5.71 -6.07
C CYS A 77 -3.10 7.21 -6.30
N THR A 78 -4.33 7.69 -6.30
CA THR A 78 -4.66 9.12 -6.47
C THR A 78 -4.59 9.93 -5.17
N LEU A 79 -4.27 9.30 -4.04
CA LEU A 79 -4.24 9.91 -2.71
C LEU A 79 -5.57 10.56 -2.29
N CYS A 80 -6.70 10.08 -2.82
CA CYS A 80 -8.03 10.66 -2.56
C CYS A 80 -8.52 10.55 -1.11
N GLY A 81 -7.90 9.73 -0.28
CA GLY A 81 -8.24 9.57 1.15
C GLY A 81 -9.46 8.69 1.45
N LEU A 82 -10.23 8.22 0.45
CA LEU A 82 -11.44 7.43 0.68
C LEU A 82 -11.17 6.14 1.47
N CYS A 83 -10.03 5.51 1.27
CA CYS A 83 -9.61 4.33 2.02
C CYS A 83 -9.38 4.62 3.51
N THR A 84 -8.95 5.83 3.86
CA THR A 84 -8.77 6.28 5.24
C THR A 84 -10.11 6.64 5.89
N ILE A 85 -10.93 7.45 5.21
CA ILE A 85 -12.23 7.91 5.73
C ILE A 85 -13.19 6.75 5.99
N ASN A 86 -13.20 5.75 5.09
CA ASN A 86 -14.07 4.58 5.23
C ASN A 86 -13.45 3.45 6.05
N CYS A 87 -12.28 3.64 6.65
CA CYS A 87 -11.64 2.63 7.48
C CYS A 87 -12.22 2.62 8.90
N PRO A 88 -12.86 1.53 9.36
CA PRO A 88 -13.44 1.48 10.70
C PRO A 88 -12.41 1.52 11.83
N VAL A 89 -11.15 1.24 11.52
CA VAL A 89 -10.01 1.31 12.46
C VAL A 89 -9.06 2.46 12.12
N SER A 90 -9.50 3.39 11.28
CA SER A 90 -8.81 4.66 10.98
C SER A 90 -7.35 4.53 10.50
N ILE A 91 -7.04 3.52 9.69
CA ILE A 91 -5.70 3.37 9.10
C ILE A 91 -5.45 4.51 8.10
N PRO A 92 -4.40 5.34 8.29
CA PRO A 92 -4.10 6.47 7.41
C PRO A 92 -3.40 6.02 6.12
N THR A 93 -4.07 5.22 5.30
CA THR A 93 -3.49 4.56 4.12
C THR A 93 -2.94 5.56 3.10
N ASN A 94 -3.62 6.68 2.86
CA ASN A 94 -3.16 7.73 1.95
C ASN A 94 -1.84 8.35 2.42
N ASP A 95 -1.69 8.63 3.71
CA ASP A 95 -0.47 9.20 4.28
C ASP A 95 0.70 8.21 4.23
N ILE A 96 0.38 6.92 4.44
CA ILE A 96 1.37 5.84 4.32
C ILE A 96 1.90 5.80 2.89
N ILE A 97 1.03 5.76 1.89
CA ILE A 97 1.40 5.76 0.47
C ILE A 97 2.21 7.01 0.10
N GLU A 98 1.81 8.19 0.58
CA GLU A 98 2.55 9.44 0.33
C GLU A 98 3.97 9.37 0.89
N LYS A 99 4.13 8.91 2.13
CA LYS A 99 5.45 8.73 2.77
C LYS A 99 6.30 7.71 2.02
N MET A 100 5.69 6.61 1.56
CA MET A 100 6.38 5.61 0.76
C MET A 100 6.88 6.16 -0.57
N ARG A 101 6.08 7.00 -1.26
CA ARG A 101 6.53 7.72 -2.47
C ARG A 101 7.72 8.63 -2.21
N LYS A 102 7.72 9.33 -1.07
CA LYS A 102 8.84 10.21 -0.68
C LYS A 102 10.12 9.43 -0.42
N SER A 103 10.02 8.24 0.15
CA SER A 103 11.17 7.38 0.49
C SER A 103 11.62 6.45 -0.65
N SER A 104 10.78 6.21 -1.66
CA SER A 104 11.10 5.33 -2.79
C SER A 104 12.11 5.97 -3.72
N GLN A 105 13.11 5.19 -4.14
CA GLN A 105 14.05 5.58 -5.20
C GLN A 105 13.49 5.29 -6.60
N LEU A 106 12.49 4.41 -6.70
CA LEU A 106 11.84 4.07 -7.96
C LEU A 106 10.76 5.10 -8.28
N ARG A 107 10.82 5.64 -9.50
CA ARG A 107 9.85 6.62 -10.00
C ARG A 107 9.39 6.26 -11.42
N PRO A 108 8.13 6.57 -11.79
CA PRO A 108 7.71 6.44 -13.18
C PRO A 108 8.57 7.32 -14.10
N LYS A 109 9.00 6.79 -15.25
CA LYS A 109 9.81 7.54 -16.22
C LYS A 109 9.20 8.88 -16.64
N ALA A 110 7.85 8.96 -16.69
CA ALA A 110 7.14 10.19 -16.97
C ALA A 110 7.38 11.27 -15.89
N HIS A 111 7.42 10.87 -14.61
CA HIS A 111 7.69 11.80 -13.51
C HIS A 111 9.13 12.33 -13.55
N GLU A 112 10.09 11.48 -13.89
CA GLU A 112 11.50 11.91 -14.05
C GLU A 112 11.65 12.92 -15.19
N LYS A 113 10.99 12.66 -16.31
CA LYS A 113 11.01 13.54 -17.47
C LYS A 113 10.42 14.91 -17.15
N ILE A 114 9.27 14.93 -16.49
CA ILE A 114 8.59 16.18 -16.08
C ILE A 114 9.46 16.94 -15.07
N SER A 115 10.01 16.27 -14.06
CA SER A 115 10.87 16.88 -13.04
C SER A 115 12.10 17.55 -13.68
N LYS A 116 12.76 16.87 -14.62
CA LYS A 116 13.90 17.44 -15.36
C LYS A 116 13.48 18.67 -16.15
N SER A 117 12.36 18.61 -16.88
CA SER A 117 11.85 19.74 -17.65
C SER A 117 11.54 20.96 -16.77
N VAL A 118 10.92 20.75 -15.61
CA VAL A 118 10.63 21.83 -14.65
C VAL A 118 11.91 22.46 -14.11
N ILE A 119 12.93 21.66 -13.77
CA ILE A 119 14.21 22.17 -13.25
C ILE A 119 14.98 22.96 -14.33
N GLU A 120 14.96 22.49 -15.57
CA GLU A 120 15.74 23.10 -16.67
C GLU A 120 15.04 24.29 -17.32
N LYS A 121 13.71 24.29 -17.40
CA LYS A 121 12.92 25.23 -18.20
C LYS A 121 11.87 26.02 -17.40
N ASP A 122 11.78 25.80 -16.08
CA ASP A 122 10.69 26.28 -15.23
C ASP A 122 9.28 25.92 -15.76
N SER A 123 9.19 24.85 -16.58
CA SER A 123 7.95 24.39 -17.21
C SER A 123 7.88 22.87 -17.26
N PRO A 124 6.71 22.27 -17.06
CA PRO A 124 6.51 20.83 -17.17
C PRO A 124 6.51 20.32 -18.62
N TYR A 125 6.53 21.22 -19.62
CA TYR A 125 6.44 20.92 -21.05
C TYR A 125 7.71 21.29 -21.82
#